data_8f7be2583778da4471d819283e0bf5fb
#
_entry.id   8f7be2583778da4471d819283e0bf5fb
#
_cell.length_a   1.000
_cell.length_b   1.000
_cell.length_c   1.000
_cell.angle_alpha   90.00
_cell.angle_beta   90.00
_cell.angle_gamma   90.00
#
_symmetry.space_group_name_H-M   'P 1'
#
loop_
_entity.id
_entity.type
_entity.pdbx_description
1 polymer ?
#
loop_
_entity_poly.entity_id
_entity_poly.type
_entity_poly.pdbx_seq_one_letter_code
_entity_poly.pdbx_strand_id
1 'polypeptide(L)'
;MAGGGTGKELDLDDFDTRSEAYYNQLIVWDPDALEIIGGYRFIKGKKVIASKKHKDLATNSLFHFSKQFETTYLPQTIELGRSFVQPGYQPSSGNRKGIFSLDNLWDGLGALVVDNEEIKYFFGKVTMYLDYPKQARDLILTFIGHYFPDNDGLVTAKSPLDLYNDTSFFIKEISTLNYEEAYKLLTQYVRKLNTSVPPLISAYMSLSSTMKSFGTALNKKFGDVEETGILISIDDIFEQKKERHINSYLKEKNGDT
;
A
#
# COMPACT_ATOMS: atom_id res chain seq x y z
N MET A 1 14.08 -1.48 -11.89
CA MET A 1 12.83 -2.21 -12.13
C MET A 1 12.05 -2.23 -10.83
N ALA A 2 10.74 -1.99 -10.86
CA ALA A 2 9.92 -2.49 -9.77
C ALA A 2 10.12 -4.00 -9.81
N GLY A 3 10.81 -4.56 -8.82
CA GLY A 3 11.34 -5.92 -8.88
C GLY A 3 10.30 -7.04 -8.78
N GLY A 4 9.01 -6.71 -8.74
CA GLY A 4 7.92 -7.68 -8.78
C GLY A 4 7.22 -7.65 -10.14
N GLY A 5 6.82 -8.79 -10.61
CA GLY A 5 6.08 -8.95 -11.85
C GLY A 5 5.81 -10.42 -12.12
N THR A 6 4.99 -10.71 -13.11
CA THR A 6 4.68 -12.09 -13.51
C THR A 6 5.84 -12.75 -14.27
N GLY A 7 6.87 -12.00 -14.65
CA GLY A 7 7.97 -12.44 -15.53
C GLY A 7 7.55 -12.61 -16.99
N LYS A 8 6.35 -12.17 -17.34
CA LYS A 8 5.83 -12.21 -18.73
C LYS A 8 6.09 -10.88 -19.43
N GLU A 9 6.11 -10.90 -20.75
CA GLU A 9 6.24 -9.70 -21.59
C GLU A 9 5.13 -8.69 -21.30
N LEU A 10 3.89 -9.17 -21.15
CA LEU A 10 2.76 -8.38 -20.66
C LEU A 10 2.42 -8.83 -19.25
N ASP A 11 2.49 -7.89 -18.30
CA ASP A 11 2.20 -8.16 -16.89
C ASP A 11 0.69 -8.10 -16.58
N LEU A 12 -0.09 -8.87 -17.33
CA LEU A 12 -1.52 -9.03 -17.18
C LEU A 12 -1.86 -10.28 -16.37
N ASP A 13 -2.87 -10.15 -15.52
CA ASP A 13 -3.49 -11.27 -14.80
C ASP A 13 -5.00 -11.37 -15.09
N ASP A 14 -5.63 -12.39 -14.52
CA ASP A 14 -7.07 -12.62 -14.72
C ASP A 14 -7.94 -11.46 -14.22
N PHE A 15 -7.44 -10.66 -13.28
CA PHE A 15 -8.17 -9.49 -12.77
C PHE A 15 -8.17 -8.32 -13.74
N ASP A 16 -7.19 -8.25 -14.65
CA ASP A 16 -7.11 -7.20 -15.67
C ASP A 16 -8.07 -7.49 -16.84
N THR A 17 -8.42 -8.76 -17.07
CA THR A 17 -9.22 -9.22 -18.21
C THR A 17 -10.68 -9.54 -17.88
N ARG A 18 -11.08 -9.47 -16.60
CA ARG A 18 -12.45 -9.77 -16.16
C ARG A 18 -13.47 -8.78 -16.71
N SER A 19 -14.57 -9.30 -17.25
CA SER A 19 -15.66 -8.50 -17.83
C SER A 19 -16.62 -7.89 -16.79
N GLU A 20 -16.77 -8.53 -15.61
CA GLU A 20 -17.60 -8.03 -14.52
C GLU A 20 -16.71 -7.41 -13.44
N ALA A 21 -16.52 -7.55 -12.32
CA ALA A 21 -15.67 -6.95 -11.31
C ALA A 21 -14.32 -6.40 -11.90
N TYR A 22 -14.44 -5.44 -12.78
CA TYR A 22 -13.32 -4.93 -13.59
C TYR A 22 -12.47 -3.95 -12.80
N TYR A 23 -11.15 -4.22 -12.73
CA TYR A 23 -10.21 -3.29 -12.14
C TYR A 23 -9.99 -2.08 -13.04
N ASN A 24 -9.82 -0.92 -12.43
CA ASN A 24 -9.47 0.32 -13.10
C ASN A 24 -8.00 0.63 -12.89
N GLN A 25 -7.46 1.50 -13.76
CA GLN A 25 -6.11 2.02 -13.64
C GLN A 25 -6.18 3.51 -13.33
N LEU A 26 -5.50 3.93 -12.25
CA LEU A 26 -5.16 5.31 -11.98
C LEU A 26 -3.76 5.52 -12.51
N ILE A 27 -3.58 6.49 -13.41
CA ILE A 27 -2.28 6.76 -14.03
C ILE A 27 -1.86 8.21 -13.79
N VAL A 28 -0.56 8.40 -13.64
CA VAL A 28 0.09 9.71 -13.75
C VAL A 28 0.67 9.80 -15.16
N TRP A 29 0.20 10.80 -15.91
CA TRP A 29 0.52 11.00 -17.32
C TRP A 29 1.39 12.26 -17.51
N ASP A 30 2.46 12.16 -18.29
CA ASP A 30 3.25 13.31 -18.77
C ASP A 30 2.78 13.67 -20.19
N PRO A 31 2.04 14.76 -20.38
CA PRO A 31 1.54 15.13 -21.72
C PRO A 31 2.64 15.61 -22.66
N ASP A 32 3.75 16.12 -22.15
CA ASP A 32 4.87 16.58 -22.96
C ASP A 32 5.68 15.40 -23.54
N ALA A 33 5.95 14.41 -22.69
CA ALA A 33 6.67 13.21 -23.08
C ALA A 33 5.77 12.15 -23.71
N LEU A 34 4.46 12.27 -23.59
CA LEU A 34 3.45 11.26 -23.98
C LEU A 34 3.70 9.90 -23.29
N GLU A 35 4.03 9.93 -21.99
CA GLU A 35 4.40 8.75 -21.22
C GLU A 35 3.59 8.60 -19.93
N ILE A 36 3.32 7.36 -19.53
CA ILE A 36 2.80 7.04 -18.22
C ILE A 36 3.96 7.02 -17.22
N ILE A 37 3.96 7.94 -16.26
CA ILE A 37 5.00 8.05 -15.22
C ILE A 37 4.85 6.98 -14.16
N GLY A 38 3.61 6.68 -13.76
CA GLY A 38 3.30 5.73 -12.71
C GLY A 38 1.82 5.44 -12.63
N GLY A 39 1.42 4.55 -11.73
CA GLY A 39 0.01 4.21 -11.58
C GLY A 39 -0.29 3.28 -10.43
N TYR A 40 -1.59 3.11 -10.21
CA TYR A 40 -2.22 2.11 -9.35
C TYR A 40 -3.29 1.36 -10.12
N ARG A 41 -3.40 0.06 -9.87
CA ARG A 41 -4.61 -0.70 -10.20
C ARG A 41 -5.54 -0.67 -9.00
N PHE A 42 -6.84 -0.42 -9.22
CA PHE A 42 -7.78 -0.34 -8.12
C PHE A 42 -9.17 -0.90 -8.46
N ILE A 43 -9.90 -1.30 -7.43
CA ILE A 43 -11.31 -1.67 -7.54
C ILE A 43 -12.06 -1.22 -6.28
N LYS A 44 -13.30 -0.77 -6.46
CA LYS A 44 -14.22 -0.52 -5.34
C LYS A 44 -14.81 -1.85 -4.84
N GLY A 45 -14.74 -2.10 -3.54
CA GLY A 45 -15.27 -3.32 -2.94
C GLY A 45 -16.76 -3.53 -3.22
N LYS A 46 -17.54 -2.45 -3.27
CA LYS A 46 -18.95 -2.48 -3.66
C LYS A 46 -19.16 -3.12 -5.06
N LYS A 47 -18.26 -2.86 -6.00
CA LYS A 47 -18.31 -3.44 -7.35
C LYS A 47 -18.02 -4.95 -7.31
N VAL A 48 -17.09 -5.39 -6.46
CA VAL A 48 -16.79 -6.81 -6.25
C VAL A 48 -17.98 -7.55 -5.66
N ILE A 49 -18.61 -6.99 -4.63
CA ILE A 49 -19.79 -7.56 -3.97
C ILE A 49 -20.96 -7.70 -4.95
N ALA A 50 -21.17 -6.70 -5.81
CA ALA A 50 -22.25 -6.70 -6.81
C ALA A 50 -22.00 -7.63 -8.00
N SER A 51 -20.75 -8.08 -8.21
CA SER A 51 -20.42 -8.99 -9.31
C SER A 51 -21.10 -10.34 -9.16
N LYS A 52 -21.65 -10.87 -10.26
CA LYS A 52 -22.27 -12.19 -10.31
C LYS A 52 -21.24 -13.32 -10.45
N LYS A 53 -20.14 -13.07 -11.13
CA LYS A 53 -19.12 -14.07 -11.50
C LYS A 53 -17.85 -13.98 -10.65
N HIS A 54 -17.39 -12.76 -10.37
CA HIS A 54 -16.11 -12.51 -9.75
C HIS A 54 -16.29 -11.76 -8.45
N LYS A 55 -16.26 -12.48 -7.35
CA LYS A 55 -16.42 -11.94 -5.97
C LYS A 55 -15.11 -11.81 -5.22
N ASP A 56 -14.00 -12.04 -5.90
CA ASP A 56 -12.68 -12.06 -5.28
C ASP A 56 -11.94 -10.74 -5.49
N LEU A 57 -11.27 -10.30 -4.44
CA LEU A 57 -10.21 -9.31 -4.53
C LEU A 57 -8.92 -9.97 -5.05
N ALA A 58 -8.04 -9.21 -5.69
CA ALA A 58 -6.73 -9.72 -6.11
C ALA A 58 -5.89 -10.24 -4.93
N THR A 59 -6.09 -9.64 -3.75
CA THR A 59 -5.47 -10.06 -2.50
C THR A 59 -6.05 -11.34 -1.90
N ASN A 60 -7.22 -11.81 -2.38
CA ASN A 60 -7.86 -13.04 -1.87
C ASN A 60 -6.98 -14.29 -2.03
N SER A 61 -6.02 -14.27 -2.95
CA SER A 61 -5.05 -15.36 -3.08
C SER A 61 -4.11 -15.49 -1.87
N LEU A 62 -3.89 -14.41 -1.12
CA LEU A 62 -2.92 -14.30 -0.02
C LEU A 62 -3.59 -14.20 1.36
N PHE A 63 -4.81 -13.69 1.43
CA PHE A 63 -5.47 -13.37 2.69
C PHE A 63 -6.85 -14.01 2.81
N HIS A 64 -7.23 -14.32 4.05
CA HIS A 64 -8.59 -14.61 4.47
C HIS A 64 -9.22 -13.34 5.02
N PHE A 65 -10.45 -13.08 4.64
CA PHE A 65 -11.25 -11.96 5.12
C PHE A 65 -12.29 -12.46 6.12
N SER A 66 -12.40 -11.77 7.26
CA SER A 66 -13.47 -12.06 8.22
C SER A 66 -14.82 -11.61 7.65
N LYS A 67 -15.90 -12.19 8.18
CA LYS A 67 -17.25 -11.76 7.81
C LYS A 67 -17.47 -10.26 8.13
N GLN A 68 -16.88 -9.76 9.21
CA GLN A 68 -16.94 -8.36 9.56
C GLN A 68 -16.27 -7.50 8.48
N PHE A 69 -15.09 -7.88 8.01
CA PHE A 69 -14.45 -7.18 6.89
C PHE A 69 -15.32 -7.16 5.65
N GLU A 70 -15.84 -8.32 5.24
CA GLU A 70 -16.67 -8.44 4.02
C GLU A 70 -17.96 -7.64 4.08
N THR A 71 -18.61 -7.57 5.25
CA THR A 71 -19.93 -6.92 5.39
C THR A 71 -19.87 -5.45 5.76
N THR A 72 -18.84 -5.02 6.49
CA THR A 72 -18.75 -3.67 7.05
C THR A 72 -17.71 -2.83 6.35
N TYR A 73 -16.51 -3.37 6.14
CA TYR A 73 -15.40 -2.60 5.58
C TYR A 73 -15.39 -2.64 4.05
N LEU A 74 -15.47 -3.82 3.45
CA LEU A 74 -15.34 -4.01 2.00
C LEU A 74 -16.29 -3.12 1.17
N PRO A 75 -17.57 -2.90 1.54
CA PRO A 75 -18.47 -2.04 0.77
C PRO A 75 -17.97 -0.59 0.62
N GLN A 76 -17.17 -0.11 1.57
CA GLN A 76 -16.63 1.24 1.66
C GLN A 76 -15.13 1.29 1.36
N THR A 77 -14.56 0.23 0.78
CA THR A 77 -13.12 0.08 0.54
C THR A 77 -12.78 0.16 -0.93
N ILE A 78 -11.68 0.83 -1.24
CA ILE A 78 -10.95 0.66 -2.49
C ILE A 78 -9.76 -0.26 -2.23
N GLU A 79 -9.69 -1.40 -2.94
CA GLU A 79 -8.47 -2.19 -3.01
C GLU A 79 -7.50 -1.54 -4.00
N LEU A 80 -6.27 -1.31 -3.54
CA LEU A 80 -5.15 -0.78 -4.31
C LEU A 80 -4.11 -1.89 -4.55
N GLY A 81 -3.54 -1.90 -5.74
CA GLY A 81 -2.48 -2.84 -6.08
C GLY A 81 -1.64 -2.37 -7.26
N ARG A 82 -0.62 -3.13 -7.58
CA ARG A 82 0.27 -2.88 -8.73
C ARG A 82 0.73 -1.42 -8.83
N SER A 83 1.07 -0.82 -7.70
CA SER A 83 1.67 0.51 -7.68
C SER A 83 3.05 0.49 -8.34
N PHE A 84 3.30 1.45 -9.21
CA PHE A 84 4.60 1.60 -9.83
C PHE A 84 4.91 3.07 -10.15
N VAL A 85 6.20 3.36 -10.21
CA VAL A 85 6.77 4.57 -10.84
C VAL A 85 7.83 4.06 -11.80
N GLN A 86 7.78 4.50 -13.05
CA GLN A 86 8.76 4.12 -14.06
C GLN A 86 10.20 4.42 -13.60
N PRO A 87 11.18 3.57 -13.92
CA PRO A 87 12.57 3.76 -13.48
C PRO A 87 13.15 5.13 -13.83
N GLY A 88 12.83 5.66 -15.02
CA GLY A 88 13.27 6.99 -15.46
C GLY A 88 12.68 8.16 -14.66
N TYR A 89 11.65 7.90 -13.86
CA TYR A 89 10.94 8.88 -13.03
C TYR A 89 11.08 8.60 -11.52
N GLN A 90 11.95 7.68 -11.14
CA GLN A 90 12.27 7.46 -9.72
C GLN A 90 13.28 8.51 -9.22
N PRO A 91 13.28 8.87 -7.93
CA PRO A 91 14.23 9.86 -7.38
C PRO A 91 15.71 9.53 -7.65
N SER A 92 16.04 8.24 -7.77
CA SER A 92 17.37 7.74 -8.09
C SER A 92 17.83 8.00 -9.54
N SER A 93 16.92 8.33 -10.45
CA SER A 93 17.22 8.56 -11.87
C SER A 93 17.86 9.92 -12.16
N GLY A 94 17.89 10.84 -11.17
CA GLY A 94 18.31 12.22 -11.37
C GLY A 94 17.30 13.11 -12.14
N ASN A 95 16.16 12.54 -12.53
CA ASN A 95 15.10 13.28 -13.20
C ASN A 95 14.30 14.11 -12.17
N ARG A 96 14.26 15.44 -12.36
CA ARG A 96 13.53 16.36 -11.46
C ARG A 96 12.02 16.06 -11.40
N LYS A 97 11.41 15.65 -12.50
CA LYS A 97 9.99 15.23 -12.54
C LYS A 97 9.74 14.01 -11.64
N GLY A 98 10.73 13.14 -11.46
CA GLY A 98 10.65 11.93 -10.64
C GLY A 98 10.45 12.20 -9.15
N ILE A 99 10.90 13.36 -8.65
CA ILE A 99 10.75 13.73 -7.23
C ILE A 99 9.27 13.83 -6.83
N PHE A 100 8.41 14.25 -7.75
CA PHE A 100 6.99 14.46 -7.52
C PHE A 100 6.11 13.27 -7.95
N SER A 101 6.68 12.22 -8.55
CA SER A 101 5.89 11.13 -9.12
C SER A 101 5.04 10.40 -8.08
N LEU A 102 5.57 10.18 -6.88
CA LEU A 102 4.83 9.55 -5.79
C LEU A 102 3.76 10.50 -5.23
N ASP A 103 4.05 11.79 -5.10
CA ASP A 103 3.07 12.80 -4.67
C ASP A 103 1.90 12.88 -5.65
N ASN A 104 2.16 12.92 -6.95
CA ASN A 104 1.10 12.95 -7.97
C ASN A 104 0.22 11.69 -7.93
N LEU A 105 0.80 10.53 -7.58
CA LEU A 105 -0.01 9.32 -7.34
C LEU A 105 -0.92 9.48 -6.13
N TRP A 106 -0.46 10.13 -5.07
CA TRP A 106 -1.26 10.43 -3.88
C TRP A 106 -2.36 11.45 -4.18
N ASP A 107 -2.09 12.46 -5.01
CA ASP A 107 -3.11 13.42 -5.48
C ASP A 107 -4.21 12.69 -6.26
N GLY A 108 -3.85 11.72 -7.10
CA GLY A 108 -4.81 10.87 -7.78
C GLY A 108 -5.66 10.01 -6.83
N LEU A 109 -5.09 9.49 -5.74
CA LEU A 109 -5.84 8.78 -4.70
C LEU A 109 -6.77 9.74 -3.95
N GLY A 110 -6.33 10.98 -3.69
CA GLY A 110 -7.16 12.04 -3.13
C GLY A 110 -8.38 12.36 -4.00
N ALA A 111 -8.17 12.47 -5.32
CA ALA A 111 -9.27 12.66 -6.28
C ALA A 111 -10.27 11.50 -6.24
N LEU A 112 -9.79 10.25 -6.15
CA LEU A 112 -10.68 9.08 -6.00
C LEU A 112 -11.54 9.15 -4.73
N VAL A 113 -11.01 9.67 -3.63
CA VAL A 113 -11.78 9.86 -2.38
C VAL A 113 -12.85 10.91 -2.55
N VAL A 114 -12.49 12.09 -3.11
CA VAL A 114 -13.42 13.21 -3.34
C VAL A 114 -14.53 12.83 -4.31
N ASP A 115 -14.23 12.05 -5.33
CA ASP A 115 -15.22 11.61 -6.33
C ASP A 115 -16.07 10.42 -5.85
N ASN A 116 -15.78 9.85 -4.67
CA ASN A 116 -16.49 8.69 -4.13
C ASN A 116 -16.65 8.82 -2.61
N GLU A 117 -17.56 9.67 -2.17
CA GLU A 117 -17.80 10.00 -0.76
C GLU A 117 -18.14 8.79 0.12
N GLU A 118 -18.64 7.70 -0.50
CA GLU A 118 -18.93 6.46 0.21
C GLU A 118 -17.68 5.69 0.64
N ILE A 119 -16.50 6.03 0.09
CA ILE A 119 -15.24 5.33 0.38
C ILE A 119 -14.63 5.86 1.67
N LYS A 120 -14.36 4.93 2.59
CA LYS A 120 -13.78 5.18 3.91
C LYS A 120 -12.42 4.54 4.11
N TYR A 121 -12.06 3.56 3.28
CA TYR A 121 -10.87 2.76 3.49
C TYR A 121 -10.10 2.54 2.19
N PHE A 122 -8.78 2.59 2.30
CA PHE A 122 -7.87 1.98 1.35
C PHE A 122 -7.35 0.66 1.91
N PHE A 123 -7.48 -0.40 1.13
CA PHE A 123 -6.92 -1.71 1.44
C PHE A 123 -5.91 -2.09 0.37
N GLY A 124 -4.80 -2.66 0.76
CA GLY A 124 -3.77 -3.09 -0.17
C GLY A 124 -2.68 -3.90 0.51
N LYS A 125 -1.54 -3.96 -0.12
CA LYS A 125 -0.39 -4.68 0.38
C LYS A 125 0.89 -3.94 0.05
N VAL A 126 1.85 -4.01 0.96
CA VAL A 126 3.20 -3.51 0.76
C VAL A 126 4.13 -4.67 0.48
N THR A 127 5.03 -4.47 -0.48
CA THR A 127 5.92 -5.51 -1.00
C THR A 127 7.32 -5.33 -0.45
N MET A 128 7.92 -6.43 0.00
CA MET A 128 9.36 -6.57 0.23
C MET A 128 9.91 -7.67 -0.65
N TYR A 129 11.07 -7.42 -1.26
CA TYR A 129 11.73 -8.39 -2.13
C TYR A 129 12.56 -9.39 -1.32
N LEU A 130 12.74 -10.60 -1.85
CA LEU A 130 13.46 -11.68 -1.15
C LEU A 130 14.96 -11.39 -0.96
N ASP A 131 15.53 -10.51 -1.78
CA ASP A 131 16.91 -10.02 -1.67
C ASP A 131 17.09 -8.92 -0.61
N TYR A 132 15.99 -8.38 -0.07
CA TYR A 132 16.04 -7.42 1.03
C TYR A 132 16.61 -8.05 2.28
N PRO A 133 17.54 -7.38 3.02
CA PRO A 133 18.20 -7.95 4.19
C PRO A 133 17.19 -8.46 5.23
N LYS A 134 17.23 -9.76 5.52
CA LYS A 134 16.23 -10.43 6.38
C LYS A 134 16.12 -9.82 7.77
N GLN A 135 17.25 -9.42 8.37
CA GLN A 135 17.22 -8.74 9.66
C GLN A 135 16.52 -7.38 9.61
N ALA A 136 16.74 -6.59 8.55
CA ALA A 136 16.04 -5.32 8.36
C ALA A 136 14.55 -5.55 8.09
N ARG A 137 14.23 -6.54 7.29
CA ARG A 137 12.85 -6.99 7.05
C ARG A 137 12.13 -7.30 8.36
N ASP A 138 12.74 -8.09 9.23
CA ASP A 138 12.14 -8.52 10.50
C ASP A 138 11.94 -7.36 11.46
N LEU A 139 12.88 -6.42 11.53
CA LEU A 139 12.72 -5.19 12.32
C LEU A 139 11.54 -4.34 11.83
N ILE A 140 11.37 -4.20 10.51
CA ILE A 140 10.26 -3.48 9.92
C ILE A 140 8.92 -4.17 10.23
N LEU A 141 8.84 -5.49 10.05
CA LEU A 141 7.61 -6.24 10.34
C LEU A 141 7.27 -6.22 11.82
N THR A 142 8.26 -6.30 12.69
CA THR A 142 8.09 -6.16 14.13
C THR A 142 7.53 -4.79 14.50
N PHE A 143 8.09 -3.73 13.90
CA PHE A 143 7.60 -2.36 14.11
C PHE A 143 6.15 -2.20 13.64
N ILE A 144 5.84 -2.68 12.42
CA ILE A 144 4.49 -2.62 11.86
C ILE A 144 3.50 -3.40 12.73
N GLY A 145 3.85 -4.61 13.16
CA GLY A 145 3.00 -5.43 14.00
C GLY A 145 2.76 -4.84 15.39
N HIS A 146 3.73 -4.07 15.92
CA HIS A 146 3.61 -3.42 17.23
C HIS A 146 2.73 -2.16 17.19
N TYR A 147 2.94 -1.28 16.20
CA TYR A 147 2.23 0.00 16.13
C TYR A 147 0.91 -0.05 15.37
N PHE A 148 0.73 -1.02 14.49
CA PHE A 148 -0.44 -1.13 13.60
C PHE A 148 -1.10 -2.52 13.68
N PRO A 149 -1.39 -3.05 14.88
CA PRO A 149 -1.99 -4.36 15.00
C PRO A 149 -3.44 -4.38 14.49
N ASP A 150 -3.86 -5.51 13.95
CA ASP A 150 -5.29 -5.80 13.72
C ASP A 150 -5.87 -6.51 14.95
N ASN A 151 -6.36 -5.74 15.90
CA ASN A 151 -6.98 -6.27 17.12
C ASN A 151 -8.39 -6.86 16.88
N ASP A 152 -8.97 -6.60 15.70
CA ASP A 152 -10.34 -7.01 15.37
C ASP A 152 -10.38 -8.33 14.58
N GLY A 153 -9.22 -8.84 14.16
CA GLY A 153 -9.12 -10.05 13.35
C GLY A 153 -9.80 -9.92 11.99
N LEU A 154 -9.68 -8.73 11.37
CA LEU A 154 -10.36 -8.41 10.12
C LEU A 154 -9.84 -9.20 8.94
N VAL A 155 -8.51 -9.35 8.87
CA VAL A 155 -7.84 -10.01 7.75
C VAL A 155 -6.65 -10.82 8.26
N THR A 156 -6.44 -12.01 7.73
CA THR A 156 -5.32 -12.88 8.11
C THR A 156 -4.62 -13.46 6.91
N ALA A 157 -3.29 -13.54 6.95
CA ALA A 157 -2.53 -14.20 5.89
C ALA A 157 -2.87 -15.71 5.84
N LYS A 158 -3.10 -16.26 4.63
CA LYS A 158 -3.39 -17.69 4.42
C LYS A 158 -2.21 -18.59 4.77
N SER A 159 -1.02 -18.10 4.50
CA SER A 159 0.25 -18.76 4.80
C SER A 159 1.19 -17.71 5.35
N PRO A 160 1.04 -17.36 6.65
CA PRO A 160 1.85 -16.33 7.26
C PRO A 160 3.31 -16.71 7.25
N LEU A 161 4.18 -15.73 7.02
CA LEU A 161 5.61 -15.89 7.11
C LEU A 161 6.09 -15.47 8.49
N ASP A 162 6.90 -16.35 9.11
CA ASP A 162 7.56 -16.05 10.37
C ASP A 162 8.71 -15.04 10.20
N LEU A 163 9.15 -14.49 11.30
CA LEU A 163 10.41 -13.75 11.37
C LEU A 163 11.59 -14.73 11.28
N TYR A 164 12.63 -14.34 10.58
CA TYR A 164 13.87 -15.15 10.47
C TYR A 164 14.77 -14.97 11.69
N ASN A 165 14.67 -13.81 12.37
CA ASN A 165 15.55 -13.43 13.47
C ASN A 165 14.73 -13.12 14.72
N ASP A 166 15.33 -13.30 15.89
CA ASP A 166 14.75 -12.82 17.15
C ASP A 166 14.81 -11.28 17.19
N THR A 167 13.66 -10.64 17.33
CA THR A 167 13.49 -9.20 17.44
C THR A 167 13.00 -8.77 18.82
N SER A 168 13.02 -9.65 19.82
CA SER A 168 12.52 -9.38 21.17
C SER A 168 13.24 -8.22 21.86
N PHE A 169 14.53 -8.03 21.57
CA PHE A 169 15.28 -6.87 22.03
C PHE A 169 14.69 -5.55 21.50
N PHE A 170 14.33 -5.54 20.21
CA PHE A 170 13.79 -4.37 19.53
C PHE A 170 12.39 -4.01 20.05
N ILE A 171 11.53 -5.03 20.29
CA ILE A 171 10.22 -4.81 20.93
C ILE A 171 10.38 -4.15 22.28
N LYS A 172 11.31 -4.61 23.13
CA LYS A 172 11.57 -4.01 24.45
C LYS A 172 11.95 -2.53 24.35
N GLU A 173 12.78 -2.18 23.37
CA GLU A 173 13.21 -0.80 23.17
C GLU A 173 12.04 0.07 22.68
N ILE A 174 11.33 -0.34 21.64
CA ILE A 174 10.25 0.48 21.06
C ILE A 174 9.01 0.58 21.93
N SER A 175 8.74 -0.40 22.80
CA SER A 175 7.58 -0.37 23.70
C SER A 175 7.62 0.75 24.75
N THR A 176 8.78 1.35 24.97
CA THR A 176 8.97 2.47 25.91
C THR A 176 8.99 3.84 25.22
N LEU A 177 8.93 3.86 23.90
CA LEU A 177 9.06 5.05 23.07
C LEU A 177 7.72 5.46 22.46
N ASN A 178 7.56 6.75 22.16
CA ASN A 178 6.49 7.17 21.28
C ASN A 178 6.80 6.77 19.83
N TYR A 179 5.79 6.88 18.96
CA TYR A 179 5.90 6.47 17.56
C TYR A 179 7.08 7.12 16.82
N GLU A 180 7.27 8.42 16.96
CA GLU A 180 8.32 9.16 16.25
C GLU A 180 9.73 8.73 16.68
N GLU A 181 9.93 8.56 17.99
CA GLU A 181 11.19 8.07 18.56
C GLU A 181 11.48 6.64 18.10
N ALA A 182 10.47 5.78 18.17
CA ALA A 182 10.58 4.40 17.73
C ALA A 182 10.86 4.29 16.22
N TYR A 183 10.23 5.13 15.39
CA TYR A 183 10.50 5.17 13.97
C TYR A 183 11.92 5.66 13.64
N LYS A 184 12.43 6.63 14.38
CA LYS A 184 13.84 7.06 14.28
C LYS A 184 14.78 5.91 14.64
N LEU A 185 14.46 5.17 15.71
CA LEU A 185 15.23 4.02 16.14
C LEU A 185 15.22 2.91 15.07
N LEU A 186 14.04 2.55 14.54
CA LEU A 186 13.92 1.60 13.41
C LEU A 186 14.83 2.02 12.25
N THR A 187 14.77 3.30 11.86
CA THR A 187 15.56 3.83 10.75
C THR A 187 17.07 3.71 11.01
N GLN A 188 17.50 3.94 12.25
CA GLN A 188 18.91 3.78 12.65
C GLN A 188 19.36 2.31 12.54
N TYR A 189 18.56 1.35 13.04
CA TYR A 189 18.88 -0.06 12.95
C TYR A 189 18.95 -0.55 11.51
N VAL A 190 17.98 -0.17 10.70
CA VAL A 190 17.92 -0.54 9.26
C VAL A 190 19.12 0.03 8.50
N ARG A 191 19.52 1.28 8.80
CA ARG A 191 20.72 1.90 8.18
C ARG A 191 22.02 1.20 8.57
N LYS A 192 22.15 0.70 9.80
CA LYS A 192 23.30 -0.10 10.23
C LYS A 192 23.45 -1.40 9.43
N LEU A 193 22.36 -1.86 8.82
CA LEU A 193 22.33 -3.03 7.93
C LEU A 193 22.55 -2.66 6.45
N ASN A 194 23.08 -1.45 6.18
CA ASN A 194 23.37 -0.93 4.84
C ASN A 194 22.15 -0.89 3.91
N THR A 195 20.97 -0.64 4.46
CA THR A 195 19.72 -0.51 3.70
C THR A 195 18.85 0.60 4.27
N SER A 196 17.66 0.79 3.72
CA SER A 196 16.67 1.77 4.19
C SER A 196 15.29 1.16 4.24
N VAL A 197 14.39 1.69 5.08
CA VAL A 197 12.97 1.34 5.04
C VAL A 197 12.46 1.62 3.63
N PRO A 198 11.80 0.65 2.95
CA PRO A 198 11.30 0.86 1.60
C PRO A 198 10.39 2.08 1.52
N PRO A 199 10.55 2.96 0.50
CA PRO A 199 9.85 4.24 0.43
C PRO A 199 8.34 4.13 0.54
N LEU A 200 7.74 3.13 -0.10
CA LEU A 200 6.29 2.92 -0.05
C LEU A 200 5.81 2.49 1.35
N ILE A 201 6.56 1.63 2.04
CA ILE A 201 6.26 1.24 3.42
C ILE A 201 6.33 2.46 4.35
N SER A 202 7.41 3.24 4.22
CA SER A 202 7.57 4.49 4.97
C SER A 202 6.43 5.48 4.71
N ALA A 203 6.03 5.63 3.44
CA ALA A 203 4.92 6.50 3.05
C ALA A 203 3.61 6.08 3.73
N TYR A 204 3.25 4.81 3.68
CA TYR A 204 2.03 4.32 4.33
C TYR A 204 2.05 4.47 5.85
N MET A 205 3.15 4.13 6.51
CA MET A 205 3.32 4.32 7.95
C MET A 205 3.21 5.79 8.38
N SER A 206 3.47 6.73 7.48
CA SER A 206 3.38 8.18 7.74
C SER A 206 2.02 8.80 7.39
N LEU A 207 1.04 8.01 6.98
CA LEU A 207 -0.28 8.53 6.61
C LEU A 207 -1.24 8.63 7.77
N SER A 208 -1.25 7.64 8.65
CA SER A 208 -2.25 7.52 9.70
C SER A 208 -1.69 6.73 10.88
N SER A 209 -2.06 7.13 12.09
CA SER A 209 -1.74 6.38 13.32
C SER A 209 -2.64 5.16 13.53
N THR A 210 -3.74 5.05 12.79
CA THR A 210 -4.74 3.97 12.92
C THR A 210 -4.67 2.96 11.77
N MET A 211 -3.62 3.01 10.96
CA MET A 211 -3.36 1.97 9.97
C MET A 211 -3.41 0.59 10.64
N LYS A 212 -3.93 -0.43 9.94
CA LYS A 212 -3.90 -1.83 10.40
C LYS A 212 -3.02 -2.66 9.49
N SER A 213 -2.30 -3.62 10.06
CA SER A 213 -1.50 -4.60 9.31
C SER A 213 -2.00 -6.01 9.58
N PHE A 214 -1.92 -6.88 8.57
CA PHE A 214 -2.61 -8.17 8.55
C PHE A 214 -1.68 -9.39 8.38
N GLY A 215 -0.42 -9.22 8.73
CA GLY A 215 0.61 -10.23 8.53
C GLY A 215 1.14 -10.26 7.09
N THR A 216 2.14 -11.08 6.89
CA THR A 216 2.93 -11.15 5.65
C THR A 216 2.79 -12.52 5.03
N ALA A 217 2.61 -12.60 3.71
CA ALA A 217 2.54 -13.84 2.94
C ALA A 217 3.48 -13.79 1.72
N LEU A 218 3.95 -14.96 1.27
CA LEU A 218 4.73 -15.07 0.04
C LEU A 218 3.81 -15.10 -1.18
N ASN A 219 4.00 -14.16 -2.10
CA ASN A 219 3.28 -14.11 -3.37
C ASN A 219 4.09 -14.76 -4.51
N LYS A 220 3.94 -16.07 -4.64
CA LYS A 220 4.59 -16.85 -5.71
C LYS A 220 4.14 -16.49 -7.12
N LYS A 221 2.94 -15.89 -7.25
CA LYS A 221 2.37 -15.52 -8.55
C LYS A 221 2.87 -14.17 -9.06
N PHE A 222 3.60 -13.43 -8.22
CA PHE A 222 4.10 -12.10 -8.53
C PHE A 222 5.59 -11.96 -8.17
N GLY A 223 6.43 -12.82 -8.77
CA GLY A 223 7.89 -12.74 -8.65
C GLY A 223 8.44 -13.15 -7.29
N ASP A 224 7.76 -14.03 -6.56
CA ASP A 224 8.20 -14.54 -5.25
C ASP A 224 8.53 -13.43 -4.25
N VAL A 225 7.63 -12.44 -4.14
CA VAL A 225 7.79 -11.33 -3.18
C VAL A 225 7.01 -11.57 -1.89
N GLU A 226 7.46 -10.99 -0.79
CA GLU A 226 6.74 -10.95 0.47
C GLU A 226 5.78 -9.77 0.50
N GLU A 227 4.52 -10.01 0.84
CA GLU A 227 3.48 -8.98 0.85
C GLU A 227 2.77 -8.93 2.20
N THR A 228 2.80 -7.76 2.81
CA THR A 228 2.09 -7.46 4.06
C THR A 228 0.80 -6.70 3.74
N GLY A 229 -0.34 -7.27 4.17
CA GLY A 229 -1.63 -6.60 4.01
C GLY A 229 -1.75 -5.38 4.92
N ILE A 230 -2.35 -4.29 4.42
CA ILE A 230 -2.60 -3.06 5.19
C ILE A 230 -3.97 -2.49 4.88
N LEU A 231 -4.56 -1.81 5.88
CA LEU A 231 -5.79 -1.03 5.75
C LEU A 231 -5.55 0.36 6.32
N ILE A 232 -5.98 1.38 5.60
CA ILE A 232 -5.91 2.78 6.02
C ILE A 232 -7.32 3.34 6.07
N SER A 233 -7.72 3.88 7.24
CA SER A 233 -8.92 4.69 7.38
C SER A 233 -8.65 6.08 6.81
N ILE A 234 -9.45 6.51 5.85
CA ILE A 234 -9.29 7.82 5.19
C ILE A 234 -9.58 8.94 6.19
N ASP A 235 -10.56 8.73 7.07
CA ASP A 235 -10.94 9.72 8.09
C ASP A 235 -9.79 9.98 9.08
N ASP A 236 -8.89 9.00 9.28
CA ASP A 236 -7.78 9.08 10.21
C ASP A 236 -6.43 9.48 9.55
N ILE A 237 -6.44 9.76 8.27
CA ILE A 237 -5.24 10.32 7.59
C ILE A 237 -4.90 11.65 8.25
N PHE A 238 -3.62 11.87 8.55
CA PHE A 238 -3.14 13.11 9.16
C PHE A 238 -3.55 14.34 8.35
N GLU A 239 -4.04 15.38 9.04
CA GLU A 239 -4.62 16.57 8.43
C GLU A 239 -3.70 17.22 7.38
N GLN A 240 -2.42 17.26 7.65
CA GLN A 240 -1.41 17.79 6.71
C GLN A 240 -1.40 17.04 5.37
N LYS A 241 -1.66 15.73 5.40
CA LYS A 241 -1.76 14.89 4.20
C LYS A 241 -3.09 15.05 3.49
N LYS A 242 -4.19 15.16 4.24
CA LYS A 242 -5.51 15.47 3.68
C LYS A 242 -5.52 16.82 2.97
N GLU A 243 -4.98 17.87 3.62
CA GLU A 243 -4.92 19.20 3.03
C GLU A 243 -4.15 19.20 1.70
N ARG A 244 -3.05 18.46 1.66
CA ARG A 244 -2.22 18.37 0.45
C ARG A 244 -2.88 17.59 -0.68
N HIS A 245 -3.44 16.41 -0.41
CA HIS A 245 -3.82 15.45 -1.46
C HIS A 245 -5.33 15.33 -1.68
N ILE A 246 -6.16 15.74 -0.71
CA ILE A 246 -7.62 15.63 -0.79
C ILE A 246 -8.24 17.00 -0.93
N ASN A 247 -7.95 17.92 0.00
CA ASN A 247 -8.58 19.23 0.03
C ASN A 247 -8.13 20.12 -1.12
N SER A 248 -6.90 19.98 -1.61
CA SER A 248 -6.43 20.67 -2.82
C SER A 248 -7.30 20.36 -4.03
N TYR A 249 -7.58 19.08 -4.28
CA TYR A 249 -8.46 18.66 -5.37
C TYR A 249 -9.91 19.09 -5.15
N LEU A 250 -10.40 19.05 -3.92
CA LEU A 250 -11.75 19.49 -3.59
C LEU A 250 -11.94 20.99 -3.89
N LYS A 251 -10.95 21.82 -3.54
CA LYS A 251 -10.94 23.27 -3.86
C LYS A 251 -10.96 23.50 -5.36
N GLU A 252 -10.08 22.83 -6.10
CA GLU A 252 -10.03 22.90 -7.57
C GLU A 252 -11.37 22.51 -8.21
N LYS A 253 -11.96 21.39 -7.75
CA LYS A 253 -13.25 20.90 -8.24
C LYS A 253 -14.40 21.88 -7.99
N ASN A 254 -14.37 22.62 -6.88
CA ASN A 254 -15.39 23.61 -6.51
C ASN A 254 -15.15 25.00 -7.12
N GLY A 255 -14.02 25.21 -7.80
CA GLY A 255 -13.63 26.50 -8.36
C GLY A 255 -13.11 27.51 -7.34
N ASP A 256 -12.73 27.05 -6.16
CA ASP A 256 -12.16 27.85 -5.06
C ASP A 256 -10.61 27.92 -5.21
N THR A 257 -10.14 28.58 -6.27
CA THR A 257 -8.70 28.84 -6.50
C THR A 257 -8.28 30.21 -6.00
#